data_9cd61678faaa3cf696af56caadc6206b
#
_entry.id   9cd61678faaa3cf696af56caadc6206b
#
_cell.length_a   1.000
_cell.length_b   1.000
_cell.length_c   1.000
_cell.angle_alpha   90.00
_cell.angle_beta   90.00
_cell.angle_gamma   90.00
#
_symmetry.space_group_name_H-M   'P 1'
#
loop_
_entity.id
_entity.type
_entity.pdbx_description
1 polymer ?
#
loop_
_entity_poly.entity_id
_entity_poly.type
_entity_poly.pdbx_seq_one_letter_code
_entity_poly.pdbx_strand_id
1 'polypeptide(L)'
;MQLKRIKIGSFETDNNVFLAPLAGFSDFAMRKICSDYGAGLTFTEMVSCKGILYDNENTKVLLKKTDDETISCAQIFGNDPNIMLEAIKRPPLCDFDVIDVNFGCPMPKIYQNGEGSALLKNPSLAEKIVAECKKSDKPITCKMRIGLTENSINGVEFATALENGGADMITVHGRTREKIYAGDIHSEEIAKIVAKVKVPVIANGGIFTKDDADKVMTETGADGVMLARGALEKPWLFAEILNIPYTADKKDLIFRHIDLLKTVYDDRTVAVTFRKQLCMYLKGEKNSAELKQKVLRVNSTDEMKKELAEFFG
;
A
#
# COMPACT_ATOMS: atom_id res chain seq x y z
N MET A 1 18.04 -8.09 8.29
CA MET A 1 17.83 -6.85 7.50
C MET A 1 18.56 -5.68 8.16
N GLN A 2 19.22 -4.80 7.41
CA GLN A 2 19.77 -3.55 7.93
C GLN A 2 18.67 -2.49 7.97
N LEU A 3 18.39 -1.98 9.16
CA LEU A 3 17.45 -0.86 9.32
C LEU A 3 18.14 0.46 8.95
N LYS A 4 17.48 1.28 8.16
CA LYS A 4 17.95 2.61 7.77
C LYS A 4 16.76 3.54 7.49
N ARG A 5 17.00 4.82 7.50
CA ARG A 5 16.04 5.82 7.05
C ARG A 5 16.08 5.93 5.53
N ILE A 6 14.96 6.24 4.90
CA ILE A 6 14.86 6.46 3.45
C ILE A 6 14.55 7.93 3.20
N LYS A 7 15.38 8.55 2.38
CA LYS A 7 15.17 9.93 1.93
C LYS A 7 14.24 9.95 0.73
N ILE A 8 13.17 10.74 0.81
CA ILE A 8 12.16 10.93 -0.24
C ILE A 8 12.00 12.44 -0.45
N GLY A 9 12.68 13.00 -1.43
CA GLY A 9 12.76 14.44 -1.63
C GLY A 9 13.35 15.15 -0.39
N SER A 10 12.55 16.00 0.25
CA SER A 10 12.92 16.72 1.49
C SER A 10 12.59 15.95 2.78
N PHE A 11 11.87 14.84 2.70
CA PHE A 11 11.46 14.04 3.85
C PHE A 11 12.42 12.87 4.09
N GLU A 12 12.45 12.38 5.31
CA GLU A 12 13.20 11.20 5.71
C GLU A 12 12.34 10.33 6.60
N THR A 13 12.19 9.04 6.25
CA THR A 13 11.36 8.09 7.00
C THR A 13 12.06 7.64 8.29
N ASP A 14 11.31 7.16 9.27
CA ASP A 14 11.89 6.66 10.53
C ASP A 14 12.65 5.34 10.34
N ASN A 15 12.21 4.51 9.40
CA ASN A 15 12.85 3.24 9.03
C ASN A 15 12.47 2.86 7.59
N ASN A 16 12.92 1.70 7.13
CA ASN A 16 12.73 1.20 5.76
C ASN A 16 11.72 0.04 5.64
N VAL A 17 10.73 -0.03 6.54
CA VAL A 17 9.66 -1.04 6.52
C VAL A 17 8.32 -0.34 6.32
N PHE A 18 7.69 -0.48 5.16
CA PHE A 18 6.54 0.30 4.74
C PHE A 18 5.27 -0.53 4.62
N LEU A 19 4.09 0.11 4.78
CA LEU A 19 2.80 -0.48 4.46
C LEU A 19 2.43 -0.20 3.00
N ALA A 20 2.04 -1.23 2.26
CA ALA A 20 1.58 -1.08 0.87
C ALA A 20 0.23 -0.37 0.77
N PRO A 21 -0.01 0.40 -0.31
CA PRO A 21 -1.35 0.82 -0.72
C PRO A 21 -2.19 -0.41 -1.12
N LEU A 22 -3.29 -0.66 -0.43
CA LEU A 22 -4.13 -1.84 -0.60
C LEU A 22 -5.60 -1.42 -0.70
N ALA A 23 -6.14 -1.42 -1.92
CA ALA A 23 -7.53 -1.04 -2.19
C ALA A 23 -8.52 -1.82 -1.31
N GLY A 24 -9.30 -1.08 -0.55
CA GLY A 24 -10.26 -1.57 0.41
C GLY A 24 -9.68 -2.07 1.73
N PHE A 25 -8.41 -1.81 2.04
CA PHE A 25 -7.77 -2.24 3.27
C PHE A 25 -6.86 -1.18 3.91
N SER A 26 -6.09 -0.40 3.14
CA SER A 26 -5.20 0.62 3.71
C SER A 26 -5.92 1.95 3.96
N ASP A 27 -7.11 1.87 4.57
CA ASP A 27 -7.82 3.03 5.10
C ASP A 27 -7.02 3.69 6.24
N PHE A 28 -7.50 4.85 6.72
CA PHE A 28 -6.80 5.60 7.77
C PHE A 28 -6.62 4.79 9.06
N ALA A 29 -7.59 3.92 9.43
CA ALA A 29 -7.52 3.13 10.64
C ALA A 29 -6.44 2.04 10.55
N MET A 30 -6.35 1.34 9.40
CA MET A 30 -5.29 0.36 9.15
C MET A 30 -3.92 1.02 9.10
N ARG A 31 -3.78 2.19 8.46
CA ARG A 31 -2.52 2.94 8.44
C ARG A 31 -2.09 3.35 9.85
N LYS A 32 -3.02 3.90 10.64
CA LYS A 32 -2.77 4.25 12.05
C LYS A 32 -2.26 3.05 12.85
N ILE A 33 -2.97 1.92 12.77
CA ILE A 33 -2.58 0.69 13.46
C ILE A 33 -1.17 0.23 13.03
N CYS A 34 -0.87 0.21 11.74
CA CYS A 34 0.45 -0.18 11.26
C CYS A 34 1.55 0.80 11.70
N SER A 35 1.27 2.11 11.72
CA SER A 35 2.20 3.12 12.23
C SER A 35 2.50 2.92 13.71
N ASP A 36 1.51 2.59 14.53
CA ASP A 36 1.71 2.30 15.96
C ASP A 36 2.57 1.05 16.20
N TYR A 37 2.59 0.11 15.25
CA TYR A 37 3.52 -1.02 15.26
C TYR A 37 4.85 -0.72 14.56
N GLY A 38 5.10 0.53 14.16
CA GLY A 38 6.39 1.00 13.67
C GLY A 38 6.54 1.02 12.14
N ALA A 39 5.45 1.01 11.35
CA ALA A 39 5.59 1.23 9.91
C ALA A 39 6.25 2.59 9.64
N GLY A 40 7.38 2.60 8.92
CA GLY A 40 8.16 3.81 8.63
C GLY A 40 7.51 4.75 7.61
N LEU A 41 6.63 4.21 6.77
CA LEU A 41 5.76 4.97 5.87
C LEU A 41 4.52 4.14 5.53
N THR A 42 3.38 4.81 5.44
CA THR A 42 2.12 4.22 5.00
C THR A 42 1.56 4.97 3.80
N PHE A 43 0.76 4.29 3.00
CA PHE A 43 0.17 4.85 1.79
C PHE A 43 -1.35 4.73 1.86
N THR A 44 -2.07 5.75 1.38
CA THR A 44 -3.53 5.66 1.24
C THR A 44 -3.92 4.55 0.27
N GLU A 45 -5.20 4.20 0.22
CA GLU A 45 -5.73 3.49 -0.94
C GLU A 45 -5.50 4.32 -2.21
N MET A 46 -5.41 3.67 -3.37
CA MET A 46 -5.21 4.40 -4.62
C MET A 46 -6.48 5.15 -5.03
N VAL A 47 -6.35 6.42 -5.41
CA VAL A 47 -7.45 7.26 -5.86
C VAL A 47 -7.30 7.68 -7.31
N SER A 48 -8.43 7.79 -8.02
CA SER A 48 -8.46 8.26 -9.40
C SER A 48 -8.23 9.76 -9.46
N CYS A 49 -7.25 10.22 -10.27
CA CYS A 49 -7.06 11.64 -10.52
C CYS A 49 -8.30 12.29 -11.13
N LYS A 50 -8.98 11.62 -12.06
CA LYS A 50 -10.29 12.09 -12.59
C LYS A 50 -11.35 12.19 -11.49
N GLY A 51 -11.37 11.21 -10.55
CA GLY A 51 -12.29 11.23 -9.41
C GLY A 51 -12.10 12.46 -8.51
N ILE A 52 -10.86 12.89 -8.31
CA ILE A 52 -10.54 14.13 -7.58
C ILE A 52 -11.07 15.37 -8.33
N LEU A 53 -10.81 15.44 -9.65
CA LEU A 53 -11.24 16.60 -10.46
C LEU A 53 -12.76 16.73 -10.54
N TYR A 54 -13.50 15.62 -10.48
CA TYR A 54 -14.96 15.60 -10.45
C TYR A 54 -15.56 15.71 -9.04
N ASP A 55 -14.75 16.03 -8.03
CA ASP A 55 -15.18 16.26 -6.64
C ASP A 55 -15.94 15.07 -6.01
N ASN A 56 -15.52 13.85 -6.33
CA ASN A 56 -16.18 12.62 -5.87
C ASN A 56 -15.92 12.38 -4.38
N GLU A 57 -16.97 12.49 -3.55
CA GLU A 57 -16.88 12.32 -2.09
C GLU A 57 -16.32 10.95 -1.67
N ASN A 58 -16.67 9.86 -2.36
CA ASN A 58 -16.12 8.54 -2.07
C ASN A 58 -14.60 8.49 -2.30
N THR A 59 -14.07 9.30 -3.20
CA THR A 59 -12.63 9.41 -3.44
C THR A 59 -11.96 10.18 -2.30
N LYS A 60 -12.59 11.27 -1.81
CA LYS A 60 -12.04 12.09 -0.73
C LYS A 60 -11.92 11.32 0.59
N VAL A 61 -12.91 10.48 0.90
CA VAL A 61 -12.90 9.67 2.11
C VAL A 61 -11.69 8.73 2.19
N LEU A 62 -11.23 8.19 1.04
CA LEU A 62 -10.04 7.34 0.97
C LEU A 62 -8.74 8.09 1.33
N LEU A 63 -8.78 9.43 1.26
CA LEU A 63 -7.65 10.32 1.54
C LEU A 63 -7.66 10.89 2.95
N LYS A 64 -8.50 10.38 3.85
CA LYS A 64 -8.48 10.81 5.25
C LYS A 64 -7.12 10.49 5.88
N LYS A 65 -6.48 11.51 6.48
CA LYS A 65 -5.23 11.38 7.24
C LYS A 65 -5.53 11.11 8.73
N THR A 66 -4.53 10.62 9.45
CA THR A 66 -4.50 10.65 10.92
C THR A 66 -3.61 11.79 11.38
N ASP A 67 -3.91 12.36 12.54
CA ASP A 67 -3.20 13.55 13.05
C ASP A 67 -1.72 13.28 13.40
N ASP A 68 -1.35 12.02 13.51
CA ASP A 68 -0.02 11.54 13.88
C ASP A 68 0.77 10.90 12.72
N GLU A 69 0.31 11.01 11.47
CA GLU A 69 1.12 10.63 10.30
C GLU A 69 2.30 11.58 10.15
N THR A 70 3.53 11.12 10.47
CA THR A 70 4.77 11.90 10.36
C THR A 70 5.03 12.34 8.93
N ILE A 71 4.74 11.47 7.96
CA ILE A 71 4.80 11.73 6.52
C ILE A 71 3.52 11.16 5.91
N SER A 72 2.67 12.03 5.39
CA SER A 72 1.45 11.61 4.72
C SER A 72 1.70 11.32 3.24
N CYS A 73 1.36 10.12 2.78
CA CYS A 73 1.56 9.71 1.38
C CYS A 73 0.26 9.25 0.74
N ALA A 74 -0.17 9.94 -0.33
CA ALA A 74 -1.35 9.56 -1.11
C ALA A 74 -0.96 8.81 -2.38
N GLN A 75 -1.58 7.64 -2.63
CA GLN A 75 -1.41 6.95 -3.90
C GLN A 75 -2.49 7.36 -4.91
N ILE A 76 -2.06 7.77 -6.09
CA ILE A 76 -2.93 8.17 -7.20
C ILE A 76 -2.78 7.26 -8.42
N PHE A 77 -3.79 7.20 -9.28
CA PHE A 77 -3.70 6.57 -10.58
C PHE A 77 -4.38 7.40 -11.67
N GLY A 78 -3.87 7.27 -12.88
CA GLY A 78 -4.31 7.93 -14.10
C GLY A 78 -3.38 7.57 -15.24
N ASN A 79 -3.65 8.10 -16.45
CA ASN A 79 -2.85 7.89 -17.65
C ASN A 79 -2.64 9.17 -18.46
N ASP A 80 -3.11 10.30 -17.96
CA ASP A 80 -2.90 11.62 -18.58
C ASP A 80 -2.04 12.49 -17.66
N PRO A 81 -0.82 12.90 -18.09
CA PRO A 81 0.09 13.67 -17.28
C PRO A 81 -0.49 14.98 -16.74
N ASN A 82 -1.23 15.73 -17.58
CA ASN A 82 -1.79 17.03 -17.20
C ASN A 82 -2.93 16.90 -16.19
N ILE A 83 -3.82 15.91 -16.39
CA ILE A 83 -4.91 15.59 -15.45
C ILE A 83 -4.33 15.18 -14.09
N MET A 84 -3.23 14.42 -14.08
CA MET A 84 -2.59 13.98 -12.84
C MET A 84 -1.97 15.16 -12.10
N LEU A 85 -1.25 16.05 -12.77
CA LEU A 85 -0.71 17.27 -12.17
C LEU A 85 -1.83 18.16 -11.60
N GLU A 86 -2.91 18.36 -12.37
CA GLU A 86 -4.04 19.18 -11.93
C GLU A 86 -4.68 18.59 -10.67
N ALA A 87 -4.86 17.26 -10.61
CA ALA A 87 -5.40 16.59 -9.44
C ALA A 87 -4.51 16.76 -8.20
N ILE A 88 -3.18 16.64 -8.34
CA ILE A 88 -2.23 16.82 -7.23
C ILE A 88 -2.34 18.23 -6.62
N LYS A 89 -2.60 19.24 -7.43
CA LYS A 89 -2.73 20.63 -7.00
C LYS A 89 -4.06 20.94 -6.31
N ARG A 90 -5.02 20.02 -6.29
CA ARG A 90 -6.34 20.22 -5.66
C ARG A 90 -6.46 19.53 -4.30
N PRO A 91 -7.25 20.09 -3.36
CA PRO A 91 -7.62 19.40 -2.15
C PRO A 91 -8.40 18.09 -2.46
N PRO A 92 -8.19 17.04 -1.63
CA PRO A 92 -7.25 17.00 -0.52
C PRO A 92 -5.82 16.56 -0.88
N LEU A 93 -5.50 16.28 -2.15
CA LEU A 93 -4.18 15.78 -2.56
C LEU A 93 -3.05 16.79 -2.30
N CYS A 94 -3.33 18.11 -2.49
CA CYS A 94 -2.33 19.15 -2.21
C CYS A 94 -1.90 19.23 -0.73
N ASP A 95 -2.65 18.61 0.18
CA ASP A 95 -2.35 18.59 1.62
C ASP A 95 -1.44 17.43 2.02
N PHE A 96 -1.14 16.49 1.12
CA PHE A 96 -0.22 15.38 1.36
C PHE A 96 1.24 15.78 1.14
N ASP A 97 2.16 15.20 1.94
CA ASP A 97 3.59 15.46 1.85
C ASP A 97 4.23 14.80 0.64
N VAL A 98 3.81 13.58 0.31
CA VAL A 98 4.34 12.75 -0.77
C VAL A 98 3.19 12.23 -1.63
N ILE A 99 3.40 12.17 -2.93
CA ILE A 99 2.47 11.56 -3.89
C ILE A 99 3.11 10.31 -4.47
N ASP A 100 2.39 9.19 -4.39
CA ASP A 100 2.80 7.92 -4.99
C ASP A 100 1.97 7.63 -6.24
N VAL A 101 2.62 7.28 -7.35
CA VAL A 101 1.96 6.97 -8.62
C VAL A 101 1.87 5.48 -8.82
N ASN A 102 0.64 4.98 -9.07
CA ASN A 102 0.38 3.56 -9.27
C ASN A 102 0.64 3.11 -10.72
N PHE A 103 1.65 2.26 -10.89
CA PHE A 103 1.98 1.57 -12.14
C PHE A 103 1.85 0.04 -12.03
N GLY A 104 1.18 -0.45 -10.98
CA GLY A 104 1.16 -1.88 -10.68
C GLY A 104 -0.22 -2.53 -10.51
N CYS A 105 -1.31 -1.76 -10.51
CA CYS A 105 -2.65 -2.30 -10.28
C CYS A 105 -3.05 -3.29 -11.40
N PRO A 106 -3.36 -4.57 -11.04
CA PRO A 106 -3.68 -5.59 -12.04
C PRO A 106 -5.17 -5.65 -12.41
N MET A 107 -6.02 -4.87 -11.74
CA MET A 107 -7.48 -4.97 -11.84
C MET A 107 -7.97 -4.69 -13.27
N PRO A 108 -8.88 -5.55 -13.83
CA PRO A 108 -9.30 -5.45 -15.23
C PRO A 108 -9.81 -4.07 -15.61
N LYS A 109 -10.66 -3.45 -14.79
CA LYS A 109 -11.23 -2.12 -15.05
C LYS A 109 -10.15 -1.05 -15.20
N ILE A 110 -9.15 -1.03 -14.31
CA ILE A 110 -8.04 -0.07 -14.34
C ILE A 110 -7.16 -0.32 -15.57
N TYR A 111 -6.82 -1.59 -15.82
CA TYR A 111 -6.00 -1.97 -16.97
C TYR A 111 -6.65 -1.64 -18.32
N GLN A 112 -7.96 -1.90 -18.48
CA GLN A 112 -8.70 -1.61 -19.71
C GLN A 112 -8.76 -0.10 -20.01
N ASN A 113 -8.73 0.73 -18.98
CA ASN A 113 -8.64 2.20 -19.11
C ASN A 113 -7.23 2.68 -19.48
N GLY A 114 -6.23 1.80 -19.62
CA GLY A 114 -4.84 2.19 -19.89
C GLY A 114 -4.11 2.71 -18.65
N GLU A 115 -4.60 2.43 -17.44
CA GLU A 115 -4.08 2.92 -16.17
C GLU A 115 -3.40 1.79 -15.37
N GLY A 116 -2.68 2.14 -14.31
CA GLY A 116 -2.01 1.17 -13.44
C GLY A 116 -1.00 0.32 -14.21
N SER A 117 -1.09 -1.00 -14.13
CA SER A 117 -0.14 -1.90 -14.80
C SER A 117 -0.20 -1.87 -16.34
N ALA A 118 -1.23 -1.26 -16.95
CA ALA A 118 -1.28 -1.09 -18.40
C ALA A 118 -0.16 -0.18 -18.91
N LEU A 119 0.29 0.77 -18.07
CA LEU A 119 1.37 1.70 -18.38
C LEU A 119 2.74 1.02 -18.53
N LEU A 120 2.91 -0.20 -18.03
CA LEU A 120 4.12 -1.00 -18.28
C LEU A 120 4.41 -1.24 -19.79
N LYS A 121 3.39 -1.11 -20.65
CA LYS A 121 3.54 -1.16 -22.11
C LYS A 121 4.22 0.08 -22.70
N ASN A 122 4.25 1.19 -21.95
CA ASN A 122 4.71 2.47 -22.48
C ASN A 122 5.57 3.21 -21.45
N PRO A 123 6.85 2.81 -21.30
CA PRO A 123 7.79 3.47 -20.38
C PRO A 123 7.92 4.98 -20.64
N SER A 124 7.90 5.41 -21.91
CA SER A 124 7.98 6.84 -22.28
C SER A 124 6.77 7.65 -21.77
N LEU A 125 5.57 7.07 -21.74
CA LEU A 125 4.41 7.73 -21.14
C LEU A 125 4.55 7.79 -19.61
N ALA A 126 5.05 6.73 -18.98
CA ALA A 126 5.28 6.69 -17.53
C ALA A 126 6.31 7.76 -17.11
N GLU A 127 7.41 7.91 -17.86
CA GLU A 127 8.40 8.98 -17.67
C GLU A 127 7.73 10.37 -17.73
N LYS A 128 6.92 10.63 -18.78
CA LYS A 128 6.18 11.90 -18.93
C LYS A 128 5.22 12.15 -17.77
N ILE A 129 4.50 11.12 -17.29
CA ILE A 129 3.60 11.23 -16.15
C ILE A 129 4.37 11.68 -14.91
N VAL A 130 5.49 11.02 -14.60
CA VAL A 130 6.31 11.37 -13.44
C VAL A 130 6.87 12.78 -13.58
N ALA A 131 7.45 13.13 -14.74
CA ALA A 131 8.00 14.44 -15.01
C ALA A 131 6.95 15.57 -14.88
N GLU A 132 5.73 15.31 -15.29
CA GLU A 132 4.64 16.29 -15.15
C GLU A 132 4.21 16.40 -13.67
N CYS A 133 4.04 15.27 -12.97
CA CYS A 133 3.70 15.27 -11.54
C CYS A 133 4.77 16.01 -10.68
N LYS A 134 6.04 15.93 -11.03
CA LYS A 134 7.14 16.67 -10.36
C LYS A 134 6.97 18.19 -10.39
N LYS A 135 6.22 18.75 -11.34
CA LYS A 135 5.89 20.18 -11.39
C LYS A 135 4.91 20.64 -10.30
N SER A 136 4.45 19.72 -9.46
CA SER A 136 3.69 20.03 -8.25
C SER A 136 4.56 20.47 -7.06
N ASP A 137 5.90 20.41 -7.21
CA ASP A 137 6.91 20.65 -6.18
C ASP A 137 6.90 19.64 -5.02
N LYS A 138 6.10 18.57 -5.16
CA LYS A 138 6.04 17.46 -4.19
C LYS A 138 7.04 16.36 -4.55
N PRO A 139 7.57 15.63 -3.55
CA PRO A 139 8.21 14.34 -3.80
C PRO A 139 7.23 13.38 -4.46
N ILE A 140 7.71 12.72 -5.54
CA ILE A 140 6.93 11.74 -6.30
C ILE A 140 7.58 10.38 -6.16
N THR A 141 6.85 9.42 -5.60
CA THR A 141 7.24 8.02 -5.57
C THR A 141 6.40 7.21 -6.55
N CYS A 142 6.88 6.03 -6.91
CA CYS A 142 6.22 5.19 -7.90
C CYS A 142 6.12 3.76 -7.42
N LYS A 143 4.95 3.11 -7.59
CA LYS A 143 4.80 1.69 -7.28
C LYS A 143 4.48 0.89 -8.54
N MET A 144 5.37 -0.04 -8.91
CA MET A 144 5.31 -0.80 -10.15
C MET A 144 5.33 -2.32 -9.94
N ARG A 145 5.08 -3.06 -11.02
CA ARG A 145 5.39 -4.49 -11.19
C ARG A 145 6.53 -4.67 -12.17
N ILE A 146 7.14 -5.87 -12.20
CA ILE A 146 8.29 -6.18 -13.08
C ILE A 146 7.92 -6.36 -14.55
N GLY A 147 6.64 -6.50 -14.88
CA GLY A 147 6.16 -6.72 -16.24
C GLY A 147 4.68 -7.13 -16.29
N LEU A 148 4.16 -7.38 -17.49
CA LEU A 148 2.79 -7.83 -17.70
C LEU A 148 2.65 -9.33 -17.62
N THR A 149 3.53 -10.05 -18.29
CA THR A 149 3.60 -11.51 -18.35
C THR A 149 5.02 -11.98 -18.13
N GLU A 150 5.21 -13.25 -17.85
CA GLU A 150 6.54 -13.85 -17.69
C GLU A 150 7.43 -13.67 -18.95
N ASN A 151 6.78 -13.59 -20.13
CA ASN A 151 7.48 -13.39 -21.41
C ASN A 151 7.69 -11.89 -21.77
N SER A 152 7.22 -10.98 -20.92
CA SER A 152 7.31 -9.53 -21.15
C SER A 152 7.73 -8.77 -19.90
N ILE A 153 8.75 -9.28 -19.20
CA ILE A 153 9.38 -8.61 -18.07
C ILE A 153 10.21 -7.46 -18.62
N ASN A 154 9.91 -6.24 -18.20
CA ASN A 154 10.62 -5.01 -18.58
C ASN A 154 10.90 -4.07 -17.39
N GLY A 155 10.98 -4.64 -16.18
CA GLY A 155 11.09 -3.90 -14.94
C GLY A 155 12.27 -2.92 -14.90
N VAL A 156 13.44 -3.29 -15.44
CA VAL A 156 14.63 -2.44 -15.47
C VAL A 156 14.43 -1.23 -16.38
N GLU A 157 13.88 -1.43 -17.58
CA GLU A 157 13.59 -0.35 -18.53
C GLU A 157 12.55 0.61 -17.92
N PHE A 158 11.49 0.05 -17.35
CA PHE A 158 10.42 0.84 -16.76
C PHE A 158 10.89 1.65 -15.54
N ALA A 159 11.65 1.05 -14.62
CA ALA A 159 12.23 1.76 -13.48
C ALA A 159 13.18 2.88 -13.91
N THR A 160 13.98 2.65 -14.97
CA THR A 160 14.85 3.70 -15.54
C THR A 160 14.03 4.87 -16.08
N ALA A 161 12.91 4.61 -16.75
CA ALA A 161 12.02 5.67 -17.23
C ALA A 161 11.38 6.46 -16.06
N LEU A 162 10.99 5.79 -14.96
CA LEU A 162 10.48 6.48 -13.77
C LEU A 162 11.54 7.37 -13.13
N GLU A 163 12.79 6.90 -13.01
CA GLU A 163 13.92 7.70 -12.51
C GLU A 163 14.21 8.89 -13.42
N ASN A 164 14.22 8.71 -14.73
CA ASN A 164 14.40 9.81 -15.70
C ASN A 164 13.30 10.88 -15.58
N GLY A 165 12.07 10.46 -15.29
CA GLY A 165 10.95 11.36 -14.98
C GLY A 165 11.10 12.10 -13.65
N GLY A 166 12.07 11.74 -12.82
CA GLY A 166 12.36 12.39 -11.54
C GLY A 166 11.67 11.75 -10.34
N ALA A 167 11.35 10.45 -10.38
CA ALA A 167 10.88 9.73 -9.21
C ALA A 167 11.89 9.81 -8.06
N ASP A 168 11.41 10.06 -6.84
CA ASP A 168 12.25 10.14 -5.62
C ASP A 168 12.46 8.78 -4.94
N MET A 169 11.60 7.79 -5.22
CA MET A 169 11.68 6.41 -4.73
C MET A 169 10.84 5.50 -5.62
N ILE A 170 11.27 4.26 -5.79
CA ILE A 170 10.53 3.26 -6.58
C ILE A 170 10.24 2.03 -5.72
N THR A 171 8.96 1.64 -5.59
CA THR A 171 8.57 0.37 -4.99
C THR A 171 8.29 -0.66 -6.08
N VAL A 172 8.95 -1.81 -6.01
CA VAL A 172 8.85 -2.86 -7.02
C VAL A 172 8.15 -4.09 -6.45
N HIS A 173 6.96 -4.42 -6.96
CA HIS A 173 6.36 -5.71 -6.70
C HIS A 173 6.98 -6.75 -7.64
N GLY A 174 7.72 -7.71 -7.08
CA GLY A 174 8.49 -8.72 -7.82
C GLY A 174 7.65 -9.78 -8.54
N ARG A 175 6.44 -9.44 -8.99
CA ARG A 175 5.56 -10.31 -9.80
C ARG A 175 5.06 -9.59 -11.03
N THR A 176 4.80 -10.35 -12.08
CA THR A 176 4.11 -9.85 -13.26
C THR A 176 2.62 -9.59 -12.97
N ARG A 177 1.95 -8.82 -13.86
CA ARG A 177 0.52 -8.55 -13.73
C ARG A 177 -0.31 -9.83 -13.75
N GLU A 178 -0.02 -10.76 -14.67
CA GLU A 178 -0.78 -11.99 -14.84
C GLU A 178 -0.76 -12.91 -13.61
N LYS A 179 0.34 -12.90 -12.86
CA LYS A 179 0.48 -13.70 -11.63
C LYS A 179 -0.35 -13.16 -10.47
N ILE A 180 -0.76 -11.92 -10.51
CA ILE A 180 -1.49 -11.20 -9.44
C ILE A 180 -0.79 -11.38 -8.09
N TYR A 181 -1.01 -12.50 -7.40
CA TYR A 181 -0.40 -12.86 -6.10
C TYR A 181 0.14 -14.30 -6.08
N ALA A 182 0.03 -15.03 -7.18
CA ALA A 182 0.46 -16.42 -7.27
C ALA A 182 1.97 -16.55 -7.50
N GLY A 183 2.54 -17.67 -7.03
CA GLY A 183 3.96 -17.99 -7.19
C GLY A 183 4.88 -17.13 -6.31
N ASP A 184 6.18 -17.37 -6.45
CA ASP A 184 7.21 -16.59 -5.79
C ASP A 184 7.44 -15.23 -6.47
N ILE A 185 8.16 -14.36 -5.81
CA ILE A 185 8.64 -13.11 -6.41
C ILE A 185 9.94 -13.39 -7.20
N HIS A 186 10.16 -12.62 -8.24
CA HIS A 186 11.42 -12.60 -8.99
C HIS A 186 12.41 -11.65 -8.29
N SER A 187 13.10 -12.14 -7.26
CA SER A 187 14.07 -11.36 -6.49
C SER A 187 15.22 -10.87 -7.38
N GLU A 188 15.64 -11.68 -8.36
CA GLU A 188 16.68 -11.35 -9.33
C GLU A 188 16.31 -10.16 -10.23
N GLU A 189 15.03 -9.99 -10.56
CA GLU A 189 14.59 -8.82 -11.35
C GLU A 189 14.59 -7.55 -10.49
N ILE A 190 14.21 -7.65 -9.22
CA ILE A 190 14.34 -6.53 -8.28
C ILE A 190 15.81 -6.17 -8.11
N ALA A 191 16.72 -7.14 -7.96
CA ALA A 191 18.15 -6.89 -7.84
C ALA A 191 18.74 -6.18 -9.08
N LYS A 192 18.30 -6.54 -10.29
CA LYS A 192 18.70 -5.84 -11.53
C LYS A 192 18.23 -4.38 -11.53
N ILE A 193 17.03 -4.11 -11.01
CA ILE A 193 16.51 -2.73 -10.88
C ILE A 193 17.36 -1.96 -9.87
N VAL A 194 17.62 -2.52 -8.69
CA VAL A 194 18.48 -1.92 -7.65
C VAL A 194 19.86 -1.56 -8.20
N ALA A 195 20.46 -2.46 -8.97
CA ALA A 195 21.78 -2.21 -9.60
C ALA A 195 21.75 -1.12 -10.70
N LYS A 196 20.58 -0.82 -11.25
CA LYS A 196 20.44 0.09 -12.41
C LYS A 196 20.10 1.51 -12.02
N VAL A 197 19.17 1.72 -11.08
CA VAL A 197 18.69 3.05 -10.69
C VAL A 197 19.46 3.58 -9.47
N LYS A 198 19.46 4.89 -9.28
CA LYS A 198 20.15 5.58 -8.17
C LYS A 198 19.20 5.96 -7.04
N VAL A 199 17.90 6.06 -7.33
CA VAL A 199 16.87 6.36 -6.32
C VAL A 199 16.62 5.14 -5.44
N PRO A 200 16.18 5.32 -4.18
CA PRO A 200 15.86 4.20 -3.29
C PRO A 200 14.87 3.24 -3.93
N VAL A 201 15.14 1.94 -3.82
CA VAL A 201 14.26 0.87 -4.29
C VAL A 201 13.71 0.09 -3.09
N ILE A 202 12.39 -0.04 -3.03
CA ILE A 202 11.67 -0.78 -2.00
C ILE A 202 11.13 -2.07 -2.59
N ALA A 203 11.54 -3.21 -2.04
CA ALA A 203 11.08 -4.52 -2.49
C ALA A 203 9.71 -4.86 -1.89
N ASN A 204 8.79 -5.35 -2.72
CA ASN A 204 7.44 -5.72 -2.31
C ASN A 204 7.05 -7.12 -2.81
N GLY A 205 6.41 -7.89 -1.95
CA GLY A 205 5.83 -9.19 -2.26
C GLY A 205 6.41 -10.33 -1.45
N GLY A 206 5.55 -11.31 -1.10
CA GLY A 206 5.98 -12.55 -0.42
C GLY A 206 6.35 -12.41 1.06
N ILE A 207 6.14 -11.27 1.71
CA ILE A 207 6.58 -11.01 3.08
C ILE A 207 5.43 -11.26 4.07
N PHE A 208 5.54 -12.31 4.89
CA PHE A 208 4.59 -12.71 5.92
C PHE A 208 5.25 -12.92 7.29
N THR A 209 6.59 -12.99 7.31
CA THR A 209 7.42 -13.17 8.50
C THR A 209 8.64 -12.24 8.45
N LYS A 210 9.32 -12.10 9.57
CA LYS A 210 10.61 -11.41 9.63
C LYS A 210 11.65 -12.09 8.73
N ASP A 211 11.69 -13.42 8.70
CA ASP A 211 12.63 -14.17 7.87
C ASP A 211 12.38 -13.92 6.38
N ASP A 212 11.11 -13.79 5.95
CA ASP A 212 10.80 -13.40 4.58
C ASP A 212 11.35 -12.00 4.25
N ALA A 213 11.23 -11.04 5.19
CA ALA A 213 11.78 -9.70 5.00
C ALA A 213 13.31 -9.72 4.89
N ASP A 214 13.98 -10.47 5.77
CA ASP A 214 15.44 -10.66 5.75
C ASP A 214 15.90 -11.32 4.44
N LYS A 215 15.19 -12.34 3.98
CA LYS A 215 15.45 -13.03 2.72
C LYS A 215 15.32 -12.09 1.52
N VAL A 216 14.20 -11.38 1.43
CA VAL A 216 13.93 -10.45 0.32
C VAL A 216 15.00 -9.36 0.27
N MET A 217 15.36 -8.77 1.40
CA MET A 217 16.43 -7.76 1.46
C MET A 217 17.79 -8.32 1.02
N THR A 218 18.14 -9.53 1.44
CA THR A 218 19.40 -10.18 1.10
C THR A 218 19.48 -10.52 -0.39
N GLU A 219 18.41 -11.07 -0.95
CA GLU A 219 18.37 -11.50 -2.35
C GLU A 219 18.31 -10.32 -3.33
N THR A 220 17.66 -9.23 -2.93
CA THR A 220 17.42 -8.09 -3.84
C THR A 220 18.44 -6.97 -3.70
N GLY A 221 19.06 -6.83 -2.53
CA GLY A 221 19.86 -5.65 -2.17
C GLY A 221 19.06 -4.35 -2.11
N ALA A 222 17.74 -4.43 -2.00
CA ALA A 222 16.85 -3.27 -1.95
C ALA A 222 17.12 -2.40 -0.70
N ASP A 223 16.69 -1.15 -0.75
CA ASP A 223 16.86 -0.19 0.35
C ASP A 223 15.90 -0.43 1.51
N GLY A 224 14.77 -1.05 1.23
CA GLY A 224 13.75 -1.39 2.21
C GLY A 224 12.74 -2.40 1.68
N VAL A 225 11.75 -2.72 2.51
CA VAL A 225 10.67 -3.63 2.18
C VAL A 225 9.31 -2.99 2.37
N MET A 226 8.34 -3.43 1.56
CA MET A 226 6.96 -3.01 1.70
C MET A 226 6.07 -4.21 1.98
N LEU A 227 5.42 -4.21 3.15
CA LEU A 227 4.49 -5.24 3.58
C LEU A 227 3.11 -5.00 2.94
N ALA A 228 2.44 -6.08 2.58
CA ALA A 228 1.07 -6.04 2.06
C ALA A 228 0.18 -7.01 2.86
N ARG A 229 -0.16 -8.16 2.31
CA ARG A 229 -1.06 -9.14 2.95
C ARG A 229 -0.58 -9.61 4.33
N GLY A 230 0.74 -9.71 4.56
CA GLY A 230 1.29 -10.05 5.87
C GLY A 230 0.88 -9.05 6.95
N ALA A 231 0.89 -7.74 6.63
CA ALA A 231 0.44 -6.71 7.55
C ALA A 231 -1.08 -6.72 7.78
N LEU A 232 -1.90 -7.11 6.76
CA LEU A 232 -3.34 -7.26 6.94
C LEU A 232 -3.72 -8.38 7.92
N GLU A 233 -2.94 -9.44 7.95
CA GLU A 233 -3.13 -10.58 8.85
C GLU A 233 -2.56 -10.29 10.25
N LYS A 234 -1.41 -9.60 10.31
CA LYS A 234 -0.62 -9.33 11.52
C LYS A 234 0.01 -7.93 11.45
N PRO A 235 -0.71 -6.86 11.83
CA PRO A 235 -0.13 -5.50 11.82
C PRO A 235 1.16 -5.39 12.68
N TRP A 236 1.27 -6.16 13.75
CA TRP A 236 2.49 -6.22 14.58
C TRP A 236 3.70 -6.82 13.88
N LEU A 237 3.56 -7.32 12.63
CA LEU A 237 4.70 -7.79 11.83
C LEU A 237 5.75 -6.69 11.62
N PHE A 238 5.36 -5.42 11.62
CA PHE A 238 6.31 -4.30 11.62
C PHE A 238 7.19 -4.34 12.87
N ALA A 239 6.61 -4.50 14.05
CA ALA A 239 7.35 -4.58 15.30
C ALA A 239 8.27 -5.81 15.37
N GLU A 240 7.81 -6.96 14.85
CA GLU A 240 8.63 -8.17 14.75
C GLU A 240 9.88 -7.94 13.88
N ILE A 241 9.71 -7.32 12.70
CA ILE A 241 10.81 -7.02 11.78
C ILE A 241 11.78 -6.00 12.40
N LEU A 242 11.26 -4.98 13.08
CA LEU A 242 12.05 -3.92 13.70
C LEU A 242 12.69 -4.32 15.04
N ASN A 243 12.34 -5.48 15.60
CA ASN A 243 12.73 -5.95 16.95
C ASN A 243 12.36 -4.94 18.06
N ILE A 244 11.21 -4.31 17.97
CA ILE A 244 10.66 -3.44 19.02
C ILE A 244 9.62 -4.21 19.84
N PRO A 245 9.49 -3.91 21.16
CA PRO A 245 8.47 -4.55 21.99
C PRO A 245 7.05 -4.24 21.48
N TYR A 246 6.17 -5.23 21.52
CA TYR A 246 4.77 -5.09 21.12
C TYR A 246 3.86 -6.03 21.92
N THR A 247 2.57 -5.73 21.89
CA THR A 247 1.50 -6.63 22.34
C THR A 247 0.66 -7.03 21.14
N ALA A 248 0.28 -8.30 21.05
CA ALA A 248 -0.48 -8.86 19.94
C ALA A 248 -1.78 -9.51 20.44
N ASP A 249 -2.61 -8.75 21.16
CA ASP A 249 -3.96 -9.19 21.48
C ASP A 249 -4.86 -8.92 20.27
N LYS A 250 -5.33 -9.98 19.63
CA LYS A 250 -6.16 -9.88 18.42
C LYS A 250 -7.53 -9.30 18.71
N LYS A 251 -8.14 -9.61 19.85
CA LYS A 251 -9.45 -9.07 20.22
C LYS A 251 -9.37 -7.56 20.38
N ASP A 252 -8.42 -7.09 21.16
CA ASP A 252 -8.21 -5.66 21.39
C ASP A 252 -7.84 -4.92 20.10
N LEU A 253 -6.99 -5.51 19.26
CA LEU A 253 -6.66 -4.96 17.95
C LEU A 253 -7.91 -4.80 17.06
N ILE A 254 -8.75 -5.83 16.97
CA ILE A 254 -9.96 -5.81 16.15
C ILE A 254 -10.94 -4.76 16.69
N PHE A 255 -11.15 -4.70 18.00
CA PHE A 255 -12.04 -3.73 18.62
C PHE A 255 -11.54 -2.30 18.38
N ARG A 256 -10.25 -2.05 18.59
CA ARG A 256 -9.63 -0.77 18.28
C ARG A 256 -9.80 -0.37 16.82
N HIS A 257 -9.64 -1.29 15.89
CA HIS A 257 -9.81 -1.00 14.45
C HIS A 257 -11.25 -0.58 14.17
N ILE A 258 -12.24 -1.30 14.70
CA ILE A 258 -13.66 -0.96 14.60
C ILE A 258 -13.91 0.45 15.17
N ASP A 259 -13.38 0.75 16.36
CA ASP A 259 -13.60 2.05 17.02
C ASP A 259 -12.97 3.21 16.23
N LEU A 260 -11.80 3.02 15.64
CA LEU A 260 -11.20 3.99 14.73
C LEU A 260 -12.10 4.25 13.52
N LEU A 261 -12.62 3.22 12.87
CA LEU A 261 -13.51 3.38 11.73
C LEU A 261 -14.82 4.11 12.09
N LYS A 262 -15.36 3.88 13.29
CA LYS A 262 -16.57 4.58 13.79
C LYS A 262 -16.35 6.08 13.99
N THR A 263 -15.13 6.56 14.05
CA THR A 263 -14.88 8.02 14.10
C THR A 263 -15.22 8.74 12.79
N VAL A 264 -15.39 7.98 11.69
CA VAL A 264 -15.58 8.51 10.33
C VAL A 264 -16.85 8.01 9.67
N TYR A 265 -17.20 6.75 9.91
CA TYR A 265 -18.33 6.08 9.25
C TYR A 265 -19.41 5.76 10.26
N ASP A 266 -20.65 5.68 9.78
CA ASP A 266 -21.77 5.17 10.58
C ASP A 266 -21.59 3.67 10.92
N ASP A 267 -22.28 3.24 11.98
CA ASP A 267 -22.15 1.91 12.55
C ASP A 267 -22.40 0.77 11.54
N ARG A 268 -23.43 0.92 10.69
CA ARG A 268 -23.74 -0.08 9.66
C ARG A 268 -22.70 -0.15 8.58
N THR A 269 -22.19 0.99 8.12
CA THR A 269 -21.11 1.07 7.13
C THR A 269 -19.87 0.38 7.66
N VAL A 270 -19.47 0.62 8.92
CA VAL A 270 -18.34 -0.07 9.54
C VAL A 270 -18.61 -1.57 9.62
N ALA A 271 -19.75 -2.01 10.17
CA ALA A 271 -20.07 -3.43 10.30
C ALA A 271 -20.01 -4.18 8.96
N VAL A 272 -20.43 -3.56 7.86
CA VAL A 272 -20.44 -4.18 6.53
C VAL A 272 -19.06 -4.17 5.88
N THR A 273 -18.38 -3.04 5.89
CA THR A 273 -17.09 -2.88 5.17
C THR A 273 -15.93 -3.57 5.87
N PHE A 274 -15.96 -3.62 7.20
CA PHE A 274 -14.91 -4.25 8.01
C PHE A 274 -14.86 -5.78 7.90
N ARG A 275 -15.93 -6.45 7.45
CA ARG A 275 -16.00 -7.93 7.32
C ARG A 275 -14.81 -8.52 6.56
N LYS A 276 -14.35 -7.84 5.50
CA LYS A 276 -13.19 -8.30 4.71
C LYS A 276 -11.90 -8.25 5.51
N GLN A 277 -11.67 -7.17 6.28
CA GLN A 277 -10.50 -7.03 7.15
C GLN A 277 -10.56 -8.04 8.30
N LEU A 278 -11.73 -8.24 8.89
CA LEU A 278 -11.93 -9.25 9.92
C LEU A 278 -11.58 -10.66 9.42
N CYS A 279 -11.92 -11.01 8.17
CA CYS A 279 -11.50 -12.27 7.57
C CYS A 279 -9.98 -12.42 7.49
N MET A 280 -9.24 -11.33 7.30
CA MET A 280 -7.76 -11.35 7.30
C MET A 280 -7.24 -11.59 8.73
N TYR A 281 -7.74 -10.90 9.72
CA TYR A 281 -7.37 -11.08 11.12
C TYR A 281 -7.64 -12.49 11.65
N LEU A 282 -8.76 -13.10 11.22
CA LEU A 282 -9.16 -14.45 11.62
C LEU A 282 -8.53 -15.56 10.76
N LYS A 283 -7.60 -15.23 9.86
CA LYS A 283 -6.92 -16.26 9.07
C LYS A 283 -6.01 -17.09 9.96
N GLY A 284 -6.15 -18.41 9.85
CA GLY A 284 -5.38 -19.37 10.66
C GLY A 284 -5.91 -19.61 12.08
N GLU A 285 -6.95 -18.85 12.54
CA GLU A 285 -7.57 -19.12 13.83
C GLU A 285 -8.43 -20.39 13.77
N LYS A 286 -8.26 -21.25 14.79
CA LYS A 286 -9.06 -22.47 14.93
C LYS A 286 -10.53 -22.09 15.12
N ASN A 287 -11.45 -22.84 14.52
CA ASN A 287 -12.89 -22.67 14.61
C ASN A 287 -13.43 -21.32 14.09
N SER A 288 -12.61 -20.52 13.39
CA SER A 288 -13.05 -19.21 12.86
C SER A 288 -14.07 -19.28 11.71
N ALA A 289 -14.31 -20.45 11.13
CA ALA A 289 -15.25 -20.61 10.01
C ALA A 289 -16.70 -20.25 10.39
N GLU A 290 -17.16 -20.72 11.55
CA GLU A 290 -18.50 -20.42 12.08
C GLU A 290 -18.63 -18.93 12.41
N LEU A 291 -17.64 -18.37 13.11
CA LEU A 291 -17.59 -16.95 13.42
C LEU A 291 -17.66 -16.09 12.14
N LYS A 292 -16.87 -16.42 11.11
CA LYS A 292 -16.91 -15.70 9.82
C LYS A 292 -18.31 -15.72 9.20
N GLN A 293 -19.03 -16.84 9.28
CA GLN A 293 -20.42 -16.91 8.78
C GLN A 293 -21.39 -16.04 9.61
N LYS A 294 -21.23 -16.00 10.94
CA LYS A 294 -22.03 -15.17 11.82
C LYS A 294 -21.81 -13.69 11.51
N VAL A 295 -20.56 -13.22 11.49
CA VAL A 295 -20.24 -11.80 11.26
C VAL A 295 -20.60 -11.31 9.86
N LEU A 296 -20.73 -12.19 8.87
CA LEU A 296 -21.23 -11.82 7.54
C LEU A 296 -22.71 -11.40 7.55
N ARG A 297 -23.47 -11.74 8.58
CA ARG A 297 -24.91 -11.44 8.71
C ARG A 297 -25.18 -10.26 9.65
N VAL A 298 -24.20 -9.89 10.47
CA VAL A 298 -24.32 -8.81 11.45
C VAL A 298 -24.30 -7.44 10.75
N ASN A 299 -25.15 -6.52 11.19
CA ASN A 299 -25.25 -5.18 10.60
C ASN A 299 -24.94 -4.05 11.62
N SER A 300 -24.46 -4.41 12.79
CA SER A 300 -24.04 -3.48 13.84
C SER A 300 -22.67 -3.89 14.39
N THR A 301 -21.87 -2.91 14.76
CA THR A 301 -20.54 -3.17 15.34
C THR A 301 -20.64 -3.77 16.74
N ASP A 302 -21.68 -3.46 17.49
CA ASP A 302 -21.89 -4.01 18.84
C ASP A 302 -22.20 -5.51 18.78
N GLU A 303 -23.06 -5.95 17.84
CA GLU A 303 -23.28 -7.37 17.57
C GLU A 303 -21.99 -8.05 17.12
N MET A 304 -21.21 -7.42 16.23
CA MET A 304 -19.93 -7.96 15.77
C MET A 304 -18.94 -8.13 16.93
N LYS A 305 -18.80 -7.12 17.79
CA LYS A 305 -17.95 -7.19 18.99
C LYS A 305 -18.41 -8.26 19.97
N LYS A 306 -19.71 -8.47 20.13
CA LYS A 306 -20.26 -9.54 20.98
C LYS A 306 -19.84 -10.92 20.47
N GLU A 307 -20.06 -11.23 19.20
CA GLU A 307 -19.65 -12.51 18.59
C GLU A 307 -18.11 -12.73 18.70
N LEU A 308 -17.33 -11.67 18.54
CA LEU A 308 -15.88 -11.72 18.70
C LEU A 308 -15.45 -11.95 20.16
N ALA A 309 -16.12 -11.31 21.13
CA ALA A 309 -15.84 -11.51 22.55
C ALA A 309 -16.14 -12.97 22.97
N GLU A 310 -17.25 -13.55 22.49
CA GLU A 310 -17.59 -14.96 22.75
C GLU A 310 -16.57 -15.93 22.13
N PHE A 311 -15.97 -15.55 20.98
CA PHE A 311 -14.98 -16.39 20.28
C PHE A 311 -13.61 -16.36 20.93
N PHE A 312 -13.16 -15.20 21.41
CA PHE A 312 -11.84 -15.07 22.02
C PHE A 312 -11.82 -15.33 23.54
N GLY A 313 -12.97 -15.44 24.19
CA GLY A 313 -13.13 -15.73 25.61
C GLY A 313 -13.11 -14.50 26.47
#